data_04d8777c9b557264b92d33617127accf
#
_entry.id   04d8777c9b557264b92d33617127accf
#
_cell.length_a   1.000
_cell.length_b   1.000
_cell.length_c   1.000
_cell.angle_alpha   90.00
_cell.angle_beta   90.00
_cell.angle_gamma   90.00
#
_symmetry.space_group_name_H-M   'P 1'
#
loop_
_entity.id
_entity.type
_entity.pdbx_description
1 polymer ?
#
loop_
_entity_poly.entity_id
_entity_poly.type
_entity_poly.pdbx_seq_one_letter_code
_entity_poly.pdbx_strand_id
1 'polypeptide(L)'
;MQHFRPQLQRTLRRLGRTLLALYLLAIIGGLIADQYVQFRQSDAETQQFFANRQQPIYIGYYNTQQRQMRYIYTEDDASKPVILFIHGAPSSSSYFRDYLSDTNLRKAANLFAVDRPGYGYSGFGEPEPSIAKQAAMIAPILYQLHKQSRPVLLVAASYGTSIAARMAMDYPQLVDGLVLLAPSLAPGQEKTYDVSYVLESTFFSWAQPRMIHSANVEKLTHRQQLEAMLPYWKNITVPVTYFQGADDELIYTSNAAFAKQQLINASELNVHMLPGLGHLIAFKARPIIVPAIVNMLPKAAQYFAQRKQDVVQPQLTAVLPAATSTNRQ
;
A
#
# COMPACT_ATOMS: atom_id res chain seq x y z
N MET A 1 46.86 -27.25 -38.18
CA MET A 1 46.24 -26.49 -37.03
C MET A 1 46.21 -24.97 -37.19
N GLN A 2 46.87 -24.32 -38.12
CA GLN A 2 46.94 -22.86 -38.25
C GLN A 2 45.70 -22.19 -38.94
N HIS A 3 44.89 -22.90 -39.68
CA HIS A 3 43.72 -22.35 -40.37
C HIS A 3 42.42 -22.27 -39.51
N PHE A 4 42.37 -22.97 -38.38
CA PHE A 4 41.16 -22.98 -37.52
C PHE A 4 41.03 -21.72 -36.65
N ARG A 5 42.11 -21.03 -36.30
CA ARG A 5 42.13 -19.83 -35.44
C ARG A 5 41.41 -18.60 -36.06
N PRO A 6 41.64 -18.24 -37.38
CA PRO A 6 40.99 -17.04 -37.95
C PRO A 6 39.48 -17.22 -38.15
N GLN A 7 38.99 -18.43 -38.46
CA GLN A 7 37.56 -18.69 -38.61
C GLN A 7 36.85 -18.59 -37.26
N LEU A 8 37.40 -19.21 -36.21
CA LEU A 8 36.87 -19.11 -34.84
C LEU A 8 36.77 -17.66 -34.37
N GLN A 9 37.84 -16.88 -34.59
CA GLN A 9 37.85 -15.44 -34.25
C GLN A 9 36.76 -14.64 -35.00
N ARG A 10 36.51 -14.91 -36.28
CA ARG A 10 35.48 -14.27 -37.08
C ARG A 10 34.06 -14.65 -36.55
N THR A 11 33.86 -15.92 -36.20
CA THR A 11 32.60 -16.40 -35.61
C THR A 11 32.34 -15.77 -34.26
N LEU A 12 33.32 -15.73 -33.37
CA LEU A 12 33.22 -15.07 -32.06
C LEU A 12 32.96 -13.57 -32.18
N ARG A 13 33.59 -12.87 -33.13
CA ARG A 13 33.33 -11.44 -33.38
C ARG A 13 31.91 -11.22 -33.92
N ARG A 14 31.40 -12.09 -34.81
CA ARG A 14 30.02 -12.01 -35.31
C ARG A 14 29.02 -12.26 -34.17
N LEU A 15 29.23 -13.29 -33.37
CA LEU A 15 28.40 -13.59 -32.20
C LEU A 15 28.38 -12.41 -31.22
N GLY A 16 29.55 -11.85 -30.89
CA GLY A 16 29.63 -10.69 -30.00
C GLY A 16 28.90 -9.46 -30.55
N ARG A 17 28.98 -9.18 -31.87
CA ARG A 17 28.22 -8.09 -32.49
C ARG A 17 26.73 -8.35 -32.46
N THR A 18 26.29 -9.59 -32.70
CA THR A 18 24.87 -9.95 -32.63
C THR A 18 24.33 -9.80 -31.20
N LEU A 19 25.06 -10.29 -30.21
CA LEU A 19 24.65 -10.14 -28.79
C LEU A 19 24.61 -8.67 -28.38
N LEU A 20 25.59 -7.85 -28.80
CA LEU A 20 25.58 -6.42 -28.54
C LEU A 20 24.37 -5.73 -29.21
N ALA A 21 24.06 -6.08 -30.43
CA ALA A 21 22.89 -5.53 -31.14
C ALA A 21 21.57 -5.91 -30.44
N LEU A 22 21.41 -7.15 -30.01
CA LEU A 22 20.25 -7.61 -29.27
C LEU A 22 20.13 -6.90 -27.92
N TYR A 23 21.23 -6.70 -27.23
CA TYR A 23 21.30 -5.95 -25.98
C TYR A 23 20.85 -4.50 -26.16
N LEU A 24 21.40 -3.82 -27.18
CA LEU A 24 21.01 -2.44 -27.50
C LEU A 24 19.53 -2.32 -27.89
N LEU A 25 19.00 -3.30 -28.64
CA LEU A 25 17.57 -3.36 -28.95
C LEU A 25 16.71 -3.57 -27.70
N ALA A 26 17.13 -4.40 -26.76
CA ALA A 26 16.44 -4.60 -25.49
C ALA A 26 16.38 -3.30 -24.65
N ILE A 27 17.50 -2.55 -24.62
CA ILE A 27 17.57 -1.23 -23.96
C ILE A 27 16.59 -0.25 -24.63
N ILE A 28 16.67 -0.09 -25.93
CA ILE A 28 15.79 0.83 -26.68
C ILE A 28 14.32 0.42 -26.44
N GLY A 29 14.02 -0.87 -26.48
CA GLY A 29 12.69 -1.41 -26.17
C GLY A 29 12.23 -1.06 -24.75
N GLY A 30 13.10 -1.18 -23.75
CA GLY A 30 12.83 -0.80 -22.36
C GLY A 30 12.57 0.69 -22.18
N LEU A 31 13.38 1.54 -22.80
CA LEU A 31 13.20 3.00 -22.77
C LEU A 31 11.90 3.45 -23.46
N ILE A 32 11.53 2.80 -24.57
CA ILE A 32 10.25 3.06 -25.23
C ILE A 32 9.10 2.58 -24.34
N ALA A 33 9.20 1.38 -23.77
CA ALA A 33 8.19 0.84 -22.87
C ALA A 33 7.95 1.70 -21.63
N ASP A 34 8.97 2.40 -21.12
CA ASP A 34 8.85 3.32 -19.97
C ASP A 34 7.85 4.46 -20.23
N GLN A 35 7.63 4.85 -21.49
CA GLN A 35 6.66 5.88 -21.84
C GLN A 35 5.20 5.37 -21.72
N TYR A 36 4.98 4.07 -21.85
CA TYR A 36 3.65 3.45 -21.86
C TYR A 36 3.33 2.72 -20.56
N VAL A 37 4.33 2.17 -19.87
CA VAL A 37 4.16 1.37 -18.65
C VAL A 37 4.35 2.28 -17.43
N GLN A 38 3.36 3.13 -17.15
CA GLN A 38 3.43 4.08 -16.02
C GLN A 38 2.31 3.90 -14.99
N PHE A 39 1.13 3.38 -15.36
CA PHE A 39 -0.06 3.16 -14.52
C PHE A 39 -0.34 4.30 -13.53
N ARG A 40 -0.11 5.54 -13.95
CA ARG A 40 -0.39 6.77 -13.22
C ARG A 40 -1.24 7.71 -14.04
N GLN A 41 -1.94 8.59 -13.39
CA GLN A 41 -2.68 9.66 -14.03
C GLN A 41 -2.11 11.01 -13.58
N SER A 42 -1.88 11.89 -14.53
CA SER A 42 -1.50 13.29 -14.26
C SER A 42 -2.60 14.01 -13.49
N ASP A 43 -2.29 15.17 -12.94
CA ASP A 43 -3.26 16.01 -12.25
C ASP A 43 -4.41 16.38 -13.18
N ALA A 44 -4.09 16.74 -14.44
CA ALA A 44 -5.08 17.07 -15.47
C ALA A 44 -6.00 15.88 -15.81
N GLU A 45 -5.43 14.69 -16.03
CA GLU A 45 -6.21 13.46 -16.29
C GLU A 45 -7.07 13.06 -15.10
N THR A 46 -6.53 13.23 -13.88
CA THR A 46 -7.28 12.97 -12.64
C THR A 46 -8.48 13.93 -12.55
N GLN A 47 -8.25 15.23 -12.69
CA GLN A 47 -9.30 16.24 -12.69
C GLN A 47 -10.35 15.98 -13.77
N GLN A 48 -9.92 15.68 -15.00
CA GLN A 48 -10.83 15.38 -16.11
C GLN A 48 -11.69 14.14 -15.85
N PHE A 49 -11.13 13.07 -15.26
CA PHE A 49 -11.88 11.87 -14.91
C PHE A 49 -13.05 12.17 -13.95
N PHE A 50 -12.83 13.01 -12.94
CA PHE A 50 -13.84 13.38 -11.95
C PHE A 50 -14.77 14.47 -12.46
N ALA A 51 -14.29 15.43 -13.26
CA ALA A 51 -15.12 16.45 -13.90
C ALA A 51 -16.19 15.82 -14.82
N ASN A 52 -15.82 14.79 -15.58
CA ASN A 52 -16.77 14.04 -16.42
C ASN A 52 -17.88 13.34 -15.61
N ARG A 53 -17.71 13.19 -14.30
CA ARG A 53 -18.68 12.63 -13.35
C ARG A 53 -19.36 13.70 -12.49
N GLN A 54 -19.05 14.97 -12.74
CA GLN A 54 -19.54 16.12 -11.95
C GLN A 54 -19.18 15.94 -10.45
N GLN A 55 -18.01 15.42 -10.17
CA GLN A 55 -17.52 15.16 -8.81
C GLN A 55 -16.28 15.99 -8.55
N PRO A 56 -16.21 16.76 -7.45
CA PRO A 56 -14.99 17.47 -7.07
C PRO A 56 -13.90 16.47 -6.64
N ILE A 57 -12.66 16.78 -7.02
CA ILE A 57 -11.45 16.09 -6.57
C ILE A 57 -10.35 17.12 -6.36
N TYR A 58 -9.54 16.90 -5.34
CA TYR A 58 -8.44 17.78 -4.98
C TYR A 58 -7.13 16.98 -5.00
N ILE A 59 -6.04 17.66 -5.27
CA ILE A 59 -4.71 17.08 -5.34
C ILE A 59 -3.85 17.82 -4.33
N GLY A 60 -3.21 17.06 -3.44
CA GLY A 60 -2.33 17.59 -2.42
C GLY A 60 -0.93 17.03 -2.53
N TYR A 61 0.02 17.82 -2.05
CA TYR A 61 1.42 17.44 -1.96
C TYR A 61 1.95 17.77 -0.56
N TYR A 62 2.86 16.94 -0.07
CA TYR A 62 3.65 17.23 1.12
C TYR A 62 5.09 16.74 0.95
N ASN A 63 6.00 17.32 1.69
CA ASN A 63 7.41 16.95 1.62
C ASN A 63 7.77 16.05 2.80
N THR A 64 8.51 14.98 2.51
CA THR A 64 9.27 14.19 3.46
C THR A 64 10.73 14.61 3.39
N GLN A 65 11.59 14.09 4.28
CA GLN A 65 13.03 14.35 4.19
C GLN A 65 13.66 13.84 2.88
N GLN A 66 13.03 12.89 2.20
CA GLN A 66 13.60 12.21 1.03
C GLN A 66 12.95 12.64 -0.29
N ARG A 67 11.65 12.92 -0.30
CA ARG A 67 10.91 13.24 -1.51
C ARG A 67 9.60 13.97 -1.26
N GLN A 68 9.07 14.58 -2.31
CA GLN A 68 7.70 15.07 -2.34
C GLN A 68 6.74 13.88 -2.52
N MET A 69 5.68 13.86 -1.73
CA MET A 69 4.61 12.86 -1.78
C MET A 69 3.34 13.51 -2.34
N ARG A 70 2.63 12.80 -3.23
CA ARG A 70 1.35 13.22 -3.80
C ARG A 70 0.21 12.37 -3.24
N TYR A 71 -0.93 13.00 -3.02
CA TYR A 71 -2.18 12.34 -2.73
C TYR A 71 -3.34 13.04 -3.42
N ILE A 72 -4.42 12.30 -3.67
CA ILE A 72 -5.67 12.84 -4.20
C ILE A 72 -6.76 12.63 -3.16
N TYR A 73 -7.73 13.56 -3.07
CA TYR A 73 -8.79 13.48 -2.07
C TYR A 73 -10.08 14.13 -2.54
N THR A 74 -11.18 13.68 -1.94
CA THR A 74 -12.50 14.28 -2.08
C THR A 74 -12.63 15.51 -1.17
N GLU A 75 -13.83 16.02 -0.97
CA GLU A 75 -14.07 17.05 0.03
C GLU A 75 -13.58 16.61 1.42
N ASP A 76 -13.08 17.56 2.19
CA ASP A 76 -12.60 17.34 3.55
C ASP A 76 -13.57 17.92 4.58
N ASP A 77 -14.67 17.20 4.81
CA ASP A 77 -15.71 17.52 5.79
C ASP A 77 -15.28 17.00 7.17
N ALA A 78 -15.05 17.92 8.11
CA ALA A 78 -14.60 17.59 9.47
C ALA A 78 -15.55 16.68 10.26
N SER A 79 -16.83 16.59 9.89
CA SER A 79 -17.83 15.74 10.54
C SER A 79 -17.76 14.27 10.12
N LYS A 80 -17.06 13.96 9.03
CA LYS A 80 -16.99 12.61 8.46
C LYS A 80 -15.71 11.89 8.86
N PRO A 81 -15.75 10.56 9.04
CA PRO A 81 -14.54 9.74 9.15
C PRO A 81 -13.70 9.81 7.86
N VAL A 82 -12.47 9.36 7.95
CA VAL A 82 -11.53 9.34 6.84
C VAL A 82 -11.27 7.92 6.38
N ILE A 83 -11.20 7.73 5.06
CA ILE A 83 -10.65 6.52 4.42
C ILE A 83 -9.37 6.93 3.69
N LEU A 84 -8.25 6.31 4.03
CA LEU A 84 -7.00 6.43 3.28
C LEU A 84 -6.74 5.14 2.48
N PHE A 85 -6.72 5.28 1.16
CA PHE A 85 -6.42 4.19 0.23
C PHE A 85 -4.93 4.10 -0.07
N ILE A 86 -4.38 2.87 -0.01
CA ILE A 86 -2.96 2.56 -0.25
C ILE A 86 -2.86 1.47 -1.33
N HIS A 87 -2.38 1.84 -2.51
CA HIS A 87 -2.31 0.95 -3.68
C HIS A 87 -1.23 -0.14 -3.58
N GLY A 88 -1.35 -1.19 -4.39
CA GLY A 88 -0.37 -2.26 -4.56
C GLY A 88 0.80 -1.90 -5.48
N ALA A 89 1.54 -2.90 -5.95
CA ALA A 89 2.66 -2.78 -6.88
C ALA A 89 2.43 -3.64 -8.14
N PRO A 90 2.72 -3.10 -9.34
CA PRO A 90 2.93 -1.69 -9.67
C PRO A 90 1.61 -0.92 -9.84
N SER A 91 1.48 0.29 -9.30
CA SER A 91 0.28 1.14 -9.46
C SER A 91 0.51 2.59 -8.99
N SER A 92 -0.57 3.34 -8.78
CA SER A 92 -0.61 4.69 -8.18
C SER A 92 -1.94 4.91 -7.46
N SER A 93 -2.18 6.11 -6.93
CA SER A 93 -3.48 6.51 -6.36
C SER A 93 -4.65 6.30 -7.31
N SER A 94 -4.41 6.34 -8.63
CA SER A 94 -5.43 6.09 -9.66
C SER A 94 -6.03 4.67 -9.63
N TYR A 95 -5.39 3.71 -8.95
CA TYR A 95 -5.93 2.38 -8.70
C TYR A 95 -7.30 2.44 -8.01
N PHE A 96 -7.47 3.40 -7.11
CA PHE A 96 -8.69 3.57 -6.34
C PHE A 96 -9.64 4.65 -6.89
N ARG A 97 -9.42 5.16 -8.12
CA ARG A 97 -10.25 6.22 -8.70
C ARG A 97 -11.75 5.89 -8.71
N ASP A 98 -12.11 4.61 -8.96
CA ASP A 98 -13.50 4.16 -8.98
C ASP A 98 -14.09 4.03 -7.56
N TYR A 99 -13.26 3.86 -6.52
CA TYR A 99 -13.67 3.97 -5.12
C TYR A 99 -13.84 5.43 -4.70
N LEU A 100 -12.92 6.31 -5.10
CA LEU A 100 -13.04 7.75 -4.85
C LEU A 100 -14.25 8.38 -5.58
N SER A 101 -14.74 7.78 -6.66
CA SER A 101 -15.92 8.22 -7.38
C SER A 101 -17.22 7.55 -6.89
N ASP A 102 -17.14 6.56 -5.99
CA ASP A 102 -18.31 5.85 -5.47
C ASP A 102 -19.15 6.73 -4.58
N THR A 103 -20.44 6.88 -4.92
CA THR A 103 -21.35 7.80 -4.22
C THR A 103 -21.64 7.37 -2.78
N ASN A 104 -21.64 6.07 -2.48
CA ASN A 104 -21.89 5.59 -1.12
C ASN A 104 -20.68 5.88 -0.22
N LEU A 105 -19.45 5.65 -0.72
CA LEU A 105 -18.24 6.00 0.01
C LEU A 105 -18.12 7.51 0.24
N ARG A 106 -18.36 8.33 -0.79
CA ARG A 106 -18.32 9.81 -0.68
C ARG A 106 -19.35 10.38 0.31
N LYS A 107 -20.52 9.75 0.40
CA LYS A 107 -21.55 10.13 1.41
C LYS A 107 -21.07 9.76 2.82
N ALA A 108 -20.44 8.63 2.98
CA ALA A 108 -20.08 8.06 4.27
C ALA A 108 -18.76 8.59 4.87
N ALA A 109 -17.80 9.00 4.04
CA ALA A 109 -16.46 9.37 4.49
C ALA A 109 -15.76 10.36 3.56
N ASN A 110 -14.73 11.01 4.07
CA ASN A 110 -13.71 11.70 3.28
C ASN A 110 -12.72 10.69 2.73
N LEU A 111 -12.49 10.72 1.43
CA LEU A 111 -11.69 9.71 0.74
C LEU A 111 -10.35 10.32 0.32
N PHE A 112 -9.27 9.65 0.69
CA PHE A 112 -7.90 10.00 0.34
C PHE A 112 -7.22 8.81 -0.33
N ALA A 113 -6.41 9.03 -1.35
CA ALA A 113 -5.55 8.01 -1.94
C ALA A 113 -4.16 8.57 -2.17
N VAL A 114 -3.14 7.88 -1.66
CA VAL A 114 -1.74 8.33 -1.74
C VAL A 114 -1.02 7.62 -2.89
N ASP A 115 -0.16 8.34 -3.62
CA ASP A 115 0.88 7.72 -4.43
C ASP A 115 1.99 7.24 -3.49
N ARG A 116 2.24 5.91 -3.43
CA ARG A 116 3.30 5.36 -2.60
C ARG A 116 4.69 5.82 -3.07
N PRO A 117 5.71 5.86 -2.17
CA PRO A 117 7.08 6.16 -2.57
C PRO A 117 7.55 5.30 -3.74
N GLY A 118 8.12 5.94 -4.79
CA GLY A 118 8.57 5.28 -6.01
C GLY A 118 7.52 5.14 -7.11
N TYR A 119 6.26 5.54 -6.83
CA TYR A 119 5.13 5.42 -7.76
C TYR A 119 4.41 6.74 -7.98
N GLY A 120 3.55 6.78 -9.00
CA GLY A 120 2.72 7.93 -9.33
C GLY A 120 3.54 9.20 -9.52
N TYR A 121 3.31 10.19 -8.66
CA TYR A 121 4.08 11.43 -8.60
C TYR A 121 4.82 11.60 -7.25
N SER A 122 5.07 10.48 -6.55
CA SER A 122 5.84 10.40 -5.31
C SER A 122 7.24 9.82 -5.54
N GLY A 123 8.06 10.45 -6.43
CA GLY A 123 9.39 9.97 -6.82
C GLY A 123 9.31 8.76 -7.77
N PHE A 124 8.59 8.92 -8.89
CA PHE A 124 8.38 7.86 -9.88
C PHE A 124 9.68 7.24 -10.39
N GLY A 125 9.83 5.92 -10.18
CA GLY A 125 11.02 5.18 -10.58
C GLY A 125 12.17 5.23 -9.57
N GLU A 126 11.97 5.83 -8.41
CA GLU A 126 12.91 5.84 -7.28
C GLU A 126 12.38 4.90 -6.18
N PRO A 127 12.66 3.60 -6.21
CA PRO A 127 12.07 2.63 -5.30
C PRO A 127 12.45 2.90 -3.83
N GLU A 128 11.52 2.63 -2.92
CA GLU A 128 11.79 2.51 -1.49
C GLU A 128 11.45 1.08 -1.06
N PRO A 129 12.43 0.20 -0.92
CA PRO A 129 12.18 -1.21 -0.60
C PRO A 129 11.71 -1.45 0.84
N SER A 130 11.97 -0.50 1.75
CA SER A 130 11.62 -0.68 3.15
C SER A 130 10.15 -0.35 3.42
N ILE A 131 9.35 -1.36 3.82
CA ILE A 131 7.96 -1.19 4.22
C ILE A 131 7.84 -0.18 5.39
N ALA A 132 8.75 -0.24 6.35
CA ALA A 132 8.76 0.68 7.48
C ALA A 132 9.01 2.13 7.05
N LYS A 133 9.94 2.37 6.11
CA LYS A 133 10.15 3.72 5.57
C LYS A 133 8.98 4.20 4.73
N GLN A 134 8.37 3.34 3.92
CA GLN A 134 7.15 3.71 3.18
C GLN A 134 6.03 4.10 4.15
N ALA A 135 5.80 3.32 5.21
CA ALA A 135 4.84 3.65 6.26
C ALA A 135 5.15 5.02 6.90
N ALA A 136 6.42 5.28 7.23
CA ALA A 136 6.87 6.55 7.80
C ALA A 136 6.70 7.74 6.84
N MET A 137 6.91 7.53 5.53
CA MET A 137 6.70 8.59 4.52
C MET A 137 5.21 8.89 4.30
N ILE A 138 4.30 7.94 4.54
CA ILE A 138 2.85 8.14 4.44
C ILE A 138 2.26 8.69 5.74
N ALA A 139 2.87 8.41 6.90
CA ALA A 139 2.36 8.84 8.21
C ALA A 139 2.06 10.34 8.34
N PRO A 140 2.78 11.30 7.72
CA PRO A 140 2.46 12.72 7.81
C PRO A 140 1.01 13.06 7.42
N ILE A 141 0.44 12.36 6.43
CA ILE A 141 -0.97 12.56 6.08
C ILE A 141 -1.91 12.12 7.21
N LEU A 142 -1.60 11.00 7.90
CA LEU A 142 -2.39 10.57 9.07
C LEU A 142 -2.35 11.59 10.20
N TYR A 143 -1.20 12.19 10.48
CA TYR A 143 -1.09 13.23 11.50
C TYR A 143 -1.95 14.45 11.17
N GLN A 144 -2.00 14.87 9.91
CA GLN A 144 -2.88 15.97 9.48
C GLN A 144 -4.35 15.60 9.65
N LEU A 145 -4.75 14.41 9.25
CA LEU A 145 -6.12 13.91 9.33
C LEU A 145 -6.55 13.72 10.80
N HIS A 146 -5.65 13.26 11.65
CA HIS A 146 -5.92 13.03 13.07
C HIS A 146 -6.11 14.33 13.87
N LYS A 147 -5.48 15.45 13.48
CA LYS A 147 -5.67 16.76 14.14
C LYS A 147 -7.13 17.17 14.24
N GLN A 148 -7.99 16.70 13.35
CA GLN A 148 -9.44 16.97 13.34
C GLN A 148 -10.24 15.99 14.22
N SER A 149 -9.56 15.13 15.00
CA SER A 149 -10.19 14.21 15.97
C SER A 149 -11.27 13.30 15.38
N ARG A 150 -11.02 12.72 14.22
CA ARG A 150 -11.95 11.83 13.50
C ARG A 150 -11.33 10.45 13.25
N PRO A 151 -12.15 9.37 13.13
CA PRO A 151 -11.65 8.02 12.88
C PRO A 151 -10.98 7.91 11.52
N VAL A 152 -9.91 7.11 11.44
CA VAL A 152 -9.16 6.83 10.21
C VAL A 152 -9.18 5.34 9.90
N LEU A 153 -9.78 4.97 8.77
CA LEU A 153 -9.80 3.62 8.21
C LEU A 153 -8.77 3.54 7.07
N LEU A 154 -7.83 2.60 7.14
CA LEU A 154 -6.94 2.30 6.02
C LEU A 154 -7.56 1.21 5.14
N VAL A 155 -7.63 1.46 3.84
CA VAL A 155 -8.04 0.49 2.82
C VAL A 155 -6.87 0.27 1.87
N ALA A 156 -6.33 -0.94 1.85
CA ALA A 156 -5.11 -1.22 1.12
C ALA A 156 -5.25 -2.43 0.21
N ALA A 157 -4.50 -2.47 -0.91
CA ALA A 157 -4.50 -3.57 -1.85
C ALA A 157 -3.10 -4.17 -2.05
N SER A 158 -3.03 -5.52 -2.14
CA SER A 158 -1.81 -6.26 -2.48
C SER A 158 -0.62 -5.83 -1.59
N TYR A 159 0.53 -5.46 -2.18
CA TYR A 159 1.70 -4.93 -1.45
C TYR A 159 1.35 -3.78 -0.49
N GLY A 160 0.40 -2.91 -0.85
CA GLY A 160 -0.05 -1.81 0.01
C GLY A 160 -0.59 -2.28 1.37
N THR A 161 -1.06 -3.53 1.47
CA THR A 161 -1.58 -4.10 2.72
C THR A 161 -0.50 -4.30 3.77
N SER A 162 0.72 -4.67 3.34
CA SER A 162 1.89 -4.74 4.23
C SER A 162 2.24 -3.37 4.81
N ILE A 163 2.11 -2.32 4.00
CA ILE A 163 2.34 -0.93 4.43
C ILE A 163 1.24 -0.50 5.41
N ALA A 164 -0.04 -0.75 5.09
CA ALA A 164 -1.15 -0.44 5.99
C ALA A 164 -1.05 -1.16 7.34
N ALA A 165 -0.66 -2.45 7.33
CA ALA A 165 -0.38 -3.21 8.53
C ALA A 165 0.78 -2.59 9.33
N ARG A 166 1.87 -2.22 8.66
CA ARG A 166 3.00 -1.55 9.31
C ARG A 166 2.61 -0.18 9.88
N MET A 167 1.78 0.58 9.20
CA MET A 167 1.25 1.85 9.72
C MET A 167 0.42 1.62 11.01
N ALA A 168 -0.41 0.59 11.06
CA ALA A 168 -1.17 0.25 12.26
C ALA A 168 -0.26 -0.25 13.40
N MET A 169 0.88 -0.90 13.10
CA MET A 169 1.88 -1.34 14.09
C MET A 169 2.64 -0.16 14.70
N ASP A 170 3.09 0.78 13.85
CA ASP A 170 3.99 1.86 14.26
C ASP A 170 3.23 3.11 14.74
N TYR A 171 1.98 3.31 14.29
CA TYR A 171 1.14 4.46 14.58
C TYR A 171 -0.25 4.05 15.08
N PRO A 172 -0.36 3.19 16.13
CA PRO A 172 -1.64 2.65 16.59
C PRO A 172 -2.61 3.75 17.05
N GLN A 173 -2.10 4.92 17.43
CA GLN A 173 -2.92 6.07 17.80
C GLN A 173 -3.54 6.83 16.61
N LEU A 174 -3.12 6.55 15.37
CA LEU A 174 -3.56 7.24 14.16
C LEU A 174 -4.41 6.37 13.23
N VAL A 175 -4.56 5.07 13.54
CA VAL A 175 -5.29 4.11 12.72
C VAL A 175 -6.39 3.48 13.56
N ASP A 176 -7.62 3.45 13.05
CA ASP A 176 -8.79 2.96 13.76
C ASP A 176 -9.45 1.74 13.11
N GLY A 177 -8.95 1.30 11.96
CA GLY A 177 -9.41 0.09 11.29
C GLY A 177 -8.63 -0.21 10.01
N LEU A 178 -8.68 -1.47 9.57
CA LEU A 178 -8.03 -1.95 8.37
C LEU A 178 -9.02 -2.71 7.47
N VAL A 179 -9.02 -2.41 6.17
CA VAL A 179 -9.61 -3.24 5.11
C VAL A 179 -8.51 -3.64 4.16
N LEU A 180 -8.23 -4.93 4.07
CA LEU A 180 -7.11 -5.50 3.34
C LEU A 180 -7.63 -6.29 2.13
N LEU A 181 -7.22 -5.89 0.92
CA LEU A 181 -7.68 -6.46 -0.35
C LEU A 181 -6.56 -7.25 -1.02
N ALA A 182 -6.74 -8.54 -1.24
CA ALA A 182 -5.73 -9.47 -1.76
C ALA A 182 -4.38 -9.33 -1.02
N PRO A 183 -4.36 -9.50 0.32
CA PRO A 183 -3.25 -9.06 1.15
C PRO A 183 -2.00 -9.93 1.01
N SER A 184 -0.84 -9.27 0.91
CA SER A 184 0.49 -9.88 0.93
C SER A 184 1.15 -9.61 2.28
N LEU A 185 0.97 -10.54 3.23
CA LEU A 185 1.37 -10.37 4.63
C LEU A 185 2.36 -11.43 5.11
N ALA A 186 2.28 -12.65 4.55
CA ALA A 186 3.07 -13.79 4.99
C ALA A 186 4.41 -13.86 4.25
N PRO A 187 5.55 -13.92 4.94
CA PRO A 187 6.86 -13.99 4.31
C PRO A 187 6.98 -15.15 3.32
N GLY A 188 7.33 -14.85 2.07
CA GLY A 188 7.55 -15.83 1.01
C GLY A 188 6.29 -16.53 0.49
N GLN A 189 5.07 -16.07 0.90
CA GLN A 189 3.80 -16.62 0.44
C GLN A 189 3.23 -15.83 -0.74
N GLU A 190 4.08 -15.54 -1.73
CA GLU A 190 3.74 -14.85 -2.97
C GLU A 190 4.58 -15.36 -4.13
N LYS A 191 4.03 -15.31 -5.34
CA LYS A 191 4.72 -15.73 -6.55
C LYS A 191 5.84 -14.77 -6.91
N THR A 192 7.05 -15.28 -7.06
CA THR A 192 8.20 -14.54 -7.60
C THR A 192 8.61 -15.19 -8.92
N TYR A 193 8.88 -14.38 -9.93
CA TYR A 193 9.28 -14.84 -11.26
C TYR A 193 10.80 -14.75 -11.42
N ASP A 194 11.42 -15.76 -12.02
CA ASP A 194 12.87 -15.79 -12.25
C ASP A 194 13.35 -14.58 -13.08
N VAL A 195 12.51 -14.08 -13.99
CA VAL A 195 12.79 -12.86 -14.77
C VAL A 195 13.02 -11.64 -13.88
N SER A 196 12.46 -11.60 -12.67
CA SER A 196 12.70 -10.51 -11.71
C SER A 196 14.17 -10.37 -11.35
N TYR A 197 14.88 -11.49 -11.14
CA TYR A 197 16.32 -11.49 -10.85
C TYR A 197 17.16 -11.05 -12.04
N VAL A 198 16.73 -11.43 -13.26
CA VAL A 198 17.41 -11.00 -14.50
C VAL A 198 17.27 -9.49 -14.69
N LEU A 199 16.07 -8.96 -14.49
CA LEU A 199 15.78 -7.53 -14.63
C LEU A 199 16.55 -6.68 -13.61
N GLU A 200 16.78 -7.16 -12.40
CA GLU A 200 17.56 -6.44 -11.38
C GLU A 200 19.07 -6.66 -11.50
N SER A 201 19.52 -7.44 -12.47
CA SER A 201 20.95 -7.54 -12.73
C SER A 201 21.53 -6.20 -13.20
N THR A 202 22.81 -5.97 -12.94
CA THR A 202 23.55 -4.76 -13.34
C THR A 202 23.50 -4.47 -14.86
N PHE A 203 23.17 -5.49 -15.66
CA PHE A 203 23.06 -5.36 -17.12
C PHE A 203 21.70 -4.79 -17.58
N PHE A 204 20.62 -5.02 -16.81
CA PHE A 204 19.26 -4.70 -17.25
C PHE A 204 18.51 -3.73 -16.34
N SER A 205 18.92 -3.57 -15.09
CA SER A 205 18.18 -2.76 -14.10
C SER A 205 17.93 -1.31 -14.53
N TRP A 206 18.89 -0.71 -15.25
CA TRP A 206 18.82 0.67 -15.74
C TRP A 206 18.01 0.84 -17.04
N ALA A 207 17.72 -0.25 -17.74
CA ALA A 207 17.04 -0.24 -19.04
C ALA A 207 15.58 -0.68 -18.97
N GLN A 208 15.11 -1.15 -17.79
CA GLN A 208 13.72 -1.52 -17.60
C GLN A 208 12.84 -0.28 -17.37
N PRO A 209 11.52 -0.34 -17.66
CA PRO A 209 10.60 0.72 -17.30
C PRO A 209 10.67 1.04 -15.80
N ARG A 210 10.75 2.33 -15.43
CA ARG A 210 10.95 2.79 -14.05
C ARG A 210 9.92 2.23 -13.06
N MET A 211 8.68 2.10 -13.49
CA MET A 211 7.61 1.51 -12.68
C MET A 211 7.86 0.03 -12.39
N ILE A 212 8.34 -0.71 -13.40
CA ILE A 212 8.69 -2.14 -13.25
C ILE A 212 9.90 -2.27 -12.35
N HIS A 213 10.90 -1.39 -12.49
CA HIS A 213 12.04 -1.35 -11.58
C HIS A 213 11.60 -1.18 -10.13
N SER A 214 10.75 -0.19 -9.83
CA SER A 214 10.24 0.01 -8.47
C SER A 214 9.51 -1.22 -7.93
N ALA A 215 8.62 -1.83 -8.74
CA ALA A 215 7.88 -3.02 -8.32
C ALA A 215 8.79 -4.24 -8.11
N ASN A 216 9.83 -4.37 -8.92
CA ASN A 216 10.74 -5.50 -8.87
C ASN A 216 11.69 -5.41 -7.67
N VAL A 217 12.21 -4.22 -7.35
CA VAL A 217 12.99 -3.97 -6.12
C VAL A 217 12.14 -4.29 -4.87
N GLU A 218 10.89 -3.83 -4.81
CA GLU A 218 9.96 -4.18 -3.74
C GLU A 218 9.75 -5.69 -3.65
N LYS A 219 9.50 -6.35 -4.80
CA LYS A 219 9.24 -7.79 -4.86
C LYS A 219 10.38 -8.62 -4.32
N LEU A 220 11.61 -8.32 -4.73
CA LEU A 220 12.80 -9.09 -4.34
C LEU A 220 13.18 -8.89 -2.86
N THR A 221 12.81 -7.77 -2.26
CA THR A 221 13.06 -7.46 -0.85
C THR A 221 11.89 -7.81 0.07
N HIS A 222 10.69 -8.07 -0.47
CA HIS A 222 9.44 -8.15 0.27
C HIS A 222 9.48 -9.20 1.38
N ARG A 223 9.95 -10.41 1.08
CA ARG A 223 10.07 -11.48 2.08
C ARG A 223 10.84 -11.02 3.32
N GLN A 224 12.02 -10.41 3.12
CA GLN A 224 12.84 -9.91 4.22
C GLN A 224 12.15 -8.81 5.02
N GLN A 225 11.43 -7.91 4.33
CA GLN A 225 10.68 -6.84 4.98
C GLN A 225 9.52 -7.40 5.81
N LEU A 226 8.81 -8.42 5.33
CA LEU A 226 7.75 -9.10 6.08
C LEU A 226 8.30 -9.88 7.29
N GLU A 227 9.46 -10.55 7.15
CA GLU A 227 10.15 -11.20 8.26
C GLU A 227 10.49 -10.19 9.37
N ALA A 228 10.95 -8.99 9.01
CA ALA A 228 11.22 -7.91 9.95
C ALA A 228 9.96 -7.37 10.66
N MET A 229 8.76 -7.62 10.12
CA MET A 229 7.48 -7.21 10.74
C MET A 229 6.97 -8.21 11.77
N LEU A 230 7.45 -9.47 11.79
CA LEU A 230 6.92 -10.53 12.65
C LEU A 230 6.77 -10.16 14.14
N PRO A 231 7.71 -9.45 14.79
CA PRO A 231 7.58 -9.09 16.21
C PRO A 231 6.46 -8.08 16.52
N TYR A 232 5.97 -7.35 15.49
CA TYR A 232 5.09 -6.20 15.66
C TYR A 232 3.60 -6.49 15.43
N TRP A 233 3.23 -7.66 14.90
CA TRP A 233 1.82 -8.01 14.62
C TRP A 233 0.90 -7.87 15.83
N LYS A 234 1.40 -8.17 17.03
CA LYS A 234 0.68 -8.01 18.30
C LYS A 234 0.26 -6.56 18.60
N ASN A 235 0.85 -5.57 17.93
CA ASN A 235 0.51 -4.16 18.10
C ASN A 235 -0.76 -3.76 17.33
N ILE A 236 -1.25 -4.62 16.42
CA ILE A 236 -2.49 -4.35 15.69
C ILE A 236 -3.68 -4.79 16.57
N THR A 237 -4.40 -3.80 17.10
CA THR A 237 -5.54 -3.98 17.99
C THR A 237 -6.86 -3.50 17.36
N VAL A 238 -6.79 -2.82 16.22
CA VAL A 238 -7.93 -2.27 15.47
C VAL A 238 -8.77 -3.39 14.84
N PRO A 239 -10.05 -3.14 14.50
CA PRO A 239 -10.85 -4.07 13.71
C PRO A 239 -10.27 -4.23 12.31
N VAL A 240 -10.24 -5.46 11.80
CA VAL A 240 -9.67 -5.83 10.50
C VAL A 240 -10.67 -6.60 9.66
N THR A 241 -10.86 -6.18 8.41
CA THR A 241 -11.58 -6.97 7.39
C THR A 241 -10.59 -7.34 6.28
N TYR A 242 -10.52 -8.62 5.97
CA TYR A 242 -9.60 -9.23 5.03
C TYR A 242 -10.38 -9.84 3.86
N PHE A 243 -10.05 -9.47 2.63
CA PHE A 243 -10.62 -10.04 1.41
C PHE A 243 -9.53 -10.66 0.55
N GLN A 244 -9.72 -11.89 0.09
CA GLN A 244 -8.83 -12.53 -0.88
C GLN A 244 -9.64 -13.37 -1.88
N GLY A 245 -9.22 -13.37 -3.15
CA GLY A 245 -9.71 -14.32 -4.14
C GLY A 245 -9.26 -15.74 -3.78
N ALA A 246 -10.16 -16.70 -3.85
CA ALA A 246 -9.81 -18.11 -3.58
C ALA A 246 -8.88 -18.69 -4.66
N ASP A 247 -8.89 -18.08 -5.87
CA ASP A 247 -8.08 -18.47 -7.02
C ASP A 247 -6.93 -17.45 -7.26
N ASP A 248 -6.44 -16.79 -6.18
CA ASP A 248 -5.32 -15.86 -6.28
C ASP A 248 -4.00 -16.61 -6.49
N GLU A 249 -3.46 -16.51 -7.71
CA GLU A 249 -2.20 -17.15 -8.10
C GLU A 249 -0.95 -16.28 -7.82
N LEU A 250 -1.15 -15.01 -7.50
CA LEU A 250 -0.03 -14.08 -7.22
C LEU A 250 0.32 -14.05 -5.74
N ILE A 251 -0.71 -13.99 -4.89
CA ILE A 251 -0.59 -14.03 -3.43
C ILE A 251 -1.30 -15.30 -2.95
N TYR A 252 -0.55 -16.22 -2.38
CA TYR A 252 -1.10 -17.53 -2.00
C TYR A 252 -2.10 -17.39 -0.87
N THR A 253 -3.14 -18.22 -0.90
CA THR A 253 -4.24 -18.21 0.08
C THR A 253 -3.79 -18.54 1.52
N SER A 254 -2.59 -19.09 1.69
CA SER A 254 -1.92 -19.24 2.99
C SER A 254 -1.73 -17.92 3.75
N ASN A 255 -1.75 -16.77 3.06
CA ASN A 255 -1.79 -15.45 3.71
C ASN A 255 -3.00 -15.27 4.64
N ALA A 256 -4.15 -15.88 4.32
CA ALA A 256 -5.33 -15.84 5.19
C ALA A 256 -5.11 -16.61 6.51
N ALA A 257 -4.44 -17.77 6.44
CA ALA A 257 -4.07 -18.53 7.63
C ALA A 257 -3.06 -17.77 8.50
N PHE A 258 -2.04 -17.16 7.85
CA PHE A 258 -1.06 -16.29 8.51
C PHE A 258 -1.74 -15.11 9.22
N ALA A 259 -2.66 -14.41 8.54
CA ALA A 259 -3.39 -13.29 9.13
C ALA A 259 -4.16 -13.72 10.39
N LYS A 260 -4.84 -14.88 10.38
CA LYS A 260 -5.54 -15.42 11.55
C LYS A 260 -4.60 -15.75 12.71
N GLN A 261 -3.37 -16.19 12.41
CA GLN A 261 -2.36 -16.51 13.44
C GLN A 261 -1.71 -15.26 14.05
N GLN A 262 -1.55 -14.20 13.25
CA GLN A 262 -0.81 -13.01 13.67
C GLN A 262 -1.69 -11.90 14.26
N LEU A 263 -2.92 -11.74 13.77
CA LEU A 263 -3.84 -10.68 14.18
C LEU A 263 -4.66 -11.07 15.42
N ILE A 264 -4.02 -11.72 16.39
CA ILE A 264 -4.67 -12.25 17.61
C ILE A 264 -5.18 -11.16 18.55
N ASN A 265 -4.60 -9.95 18.48
CA ASN A 265 -4.99 -8.82 19.30
C ASN A 265 -5.94 -7.86 18.57
N ALA A 266 -6.26 -8.11 17.30
CA ALA A 266 -7.27 -7.34 16.59
C ALA A 266 -8.61 -7.42 17.32
N SER A 267 -9.27 -6.28 17.55
CA SER A 267 -10.57 -6.25 18.25
C SER A 267 -11.65 -7.05 17.51
N GLU A 268 -11.51 -7.20 16.22
CA GLU A 268 -12.32 -8.05 15.35
C GLU A 268 -11.50 -8.43 14.10
N LEU A 269 -11.60 -9.67 13.64
CA LEU A 269 -11.00 -10.13 12.38
C LEU A 269 -12.04 -10.86 11.54
N ASN A 270 -12.44 -10.27 10.42
CA ASN A 270 -13.32 -10.88 9.42
C ASN A 270 -12.52 -11.27 8.17
N VAL A 271 -12.51 -12.55 7.85
CA VAL A 271 -11.79 -13.09 6.67
C VAL A 271 -12.79 -13.59 5.64
N HIS A 272 -12.76 -12.97 4.46
CA HIS A 272 -13.62 -13.30 3.32
C HIS A 272 -12.77 -13.87 2.17
N MET A 273 -12.93 -15.17 1.92
CA MET A 273 -12.38 -15.83 0.73
C MET A 273 -13.45 -15.79 -0.37
N LEU A 274 -13.10 -15.23 -1.53
CA LEU A 274 -14.04 -14.99 -2.63
C LEU A 274 -13.86 -16.07 -3.72
N PRO A 275 -14.76 -17.07 -3.81
CA PRO A 275 -14.65 -18.14 -4.80
C PRO A 275 -14.70 -17.61 -6.25
N GLY A 276 -13.94 -18.21 -7.15
CA GLY A 276 -13.90 -17.86 -8.57
C GLY A 276 -13.18 -16.54 -8.89
N LEU A 277 -12.56 -15.92 -7.88
CA LEU A 277 -11.83 -14.66 -8.07
C LEU A 277 -10.33 -14.84 -7.78
N GLY A 278 -9.50 -14.26 -8.67
CA GLY A 278 -8.05 -14.18 -8.51
C GLY A 278 -7.62 -12.88 -7.82
N HIS A 279 -6.40 -12.42 -8.12
CA HIS A 279 -5.76 -11.27 -7.45
C HIS A 279 -6.51 -9.93 -7.58
N LEU A 280 -7.20 -9.70 -8.69
CA LEU A 280 -7.80 -8.40 -9.02
C LEU A 280 -9.18 -8.18 -8.37
N ILE A 281 -9.37 -8.64 -7.13
CA ILE A 281 -10.65 -8.53 -6.40
C ILE A 281 -11.08 -7.07 -6.20
N ALA A 282 -10.15 -6.15 -6.01
CA ALA A 282 -10.46 -4.74 -5.84
C ALA A 282 -11.30 -4.16 -6.99
N PHE A 283 -11.15 -4.70 -8.20
CA PHE A 283 -11.95 -4.31 -9.36
C PHE A 283 -13.18 -5.20 -9.53
N LYS A 284 -13.00 -6.53 -9.48
CA LYS A 284 -14.03 -7.50 -9.81
C LYS A 284 -15.09 -7.67 -8.70
N ALA A 285 -14.69 -7.50 -7.43
CA ALA A 285 -15.55 -7.66 -6.27
C ALA A 285 -15.96 -6.32 -5.63
N ARG A 286 -15.81 -5.17 -6.32
CA ARG A 286 -16.18 -3.86 -5.80
C ARG A 286 -17.62 -3.81 -5.23
N PRO A 287 -18.65 -4.43 -5.85
CA PRO A 287 -20.00 -4.46 -5.28
C PRO A 287 -20.12 -5.12 -3.92
N ILE A 288 -19.18 -6.01 -3.57
CA ILE A 288 -19.10 -6.65 -2.24
C ILE A 288 -18.21 -5.83 -1.30
N ILE A 289 -17.10 -5.31 -1.81
CA ILE A 289 -16.08 -4.62 -1.01
C ILE A 289 -16.57 -3.24 -0.56
N VAL A 290 -17.25 -2.45 -1.41
CA VAL A 290 -17.72 -1.11 -1.06
C VAL A 290 -18.67 -1.12 0.13
N PRO A 291 -19.72 -1.96 0.17
CA PRO A 291 -20.57 -2.08 1.37
C PRO A 291 -19.80 -2.50 2.62
N ALA A 292 -18.83 -3.41 2.49
CA ALA A 292 -18.01 -3.83 3.62
C ALA A 292 -17.13 -2.71 4.17
N ILE A 293 -16.57 -1.85 3.29
CA ILE A 293 -15.84 -0.64 3.72
C ILE A 293 -16.78 0.30 4.49
N VAL A 294 -17.99 0.54 3.98
CA VAL A 294 -18.98 1.39 4.67
C VAL A 294 -19.33 0.80 6.04
N ASN A 295 -19.52 -0.52 6.14
CA ASN A 295 -19.82 -1.22 7.39
C ASN A 295 -18.64 -1.22 8.39
N MET A 296 -17.42 -0.99 7.94
CA MET A 296 -16.25 -0.84 8.82
C MET A 296 -16.18 0.55 9.48
N LEU A 297 -16.79 1.59 8.91
CA LEU A 297 -16.71 2.95 9.44
C LEU A 297 -17.27 3.07 10.87
N PRO A 298 -18.47 2.53 11.22
CA PRO A 298 -18.96 2.56 12.60
C PRO A 298 -18.07 1.77 13.55
N LYS A 299 -17.46 0.66 13.13
CA LYS A 299 -16.52 -0.12 13.95
C LYS A 299 -15.24 0.68 14.24
N ALA A 300 -14.68 1.34 13.22
CA ALA A 300 -13.55 2.25 13.37
C ALA A 300 -13.88 3.44 14.29
N ALA A 301 -15.10 4.00 14.18
CA ALA A 301 -15.56 5.08 15.05
C ALA A 301 -15.72 4.63 16.51
N GLN A 302 -16.24 3.43 16.74
CA GLN A 302 -16.35 2.83 18.07
C GLN A 302 -14.97 2.60 18.69
N TYR A 303 -14.03 2.01 17.93
CA TYR A 303 -12.66 1.80 18.37
C TYR A 303 -11.97 3.13 18.72
N PHE A 304 -12.09 4.14 17.87
CA PHE A 304 -11.58 5.47 18.11
C PHE A 304 -12.13 6.10 19.41
N ALA A 305 -13.43 5.97 19.67
CA ALA A 305 -14.08 6.50 20.88
C ALA A 305 -13.58 5.78 22.16
N GLN A 306 -13.45 4.45 22.13
CA GLN A 306 -12.91 3.66 23.23
C GLN A 306 -11.47 4.04 23.56
N ARG A 307 -10.61 4.11 22.55
CA ARG A 307 -9.21 4.51 22.73
C ARG A 307 -9.05 5.89 23.37
N LYS A 308 -9.93 6.86 23.01
CA LYS A 308 -9.93 8.18 23.67
C LYS A 308 -10.30 8.10 25.16
N GLN A 309 -11.25 7.26 25.53
CA GLN A 309 -11.65 7.07 26.92
C GLN A 309 -10.52 6.45 27.75
N ASP A 310 -9.81 5.44 27.20
CA ASP A 310 -8.69 4.78 27.88
C ASP A 310 -7.50 5.73 28.14
N VAL A 311 -7.30 6.75 27.30
CA VAL A 311 -6.27 7.77 27.50
C VAL A 311 -6.68 8.80 28.59
N VAL A 312 -7.96 9.09 28.73
CA VAL A 312 -8.47 10.08 29.70
C VAL A 312 -8.62 9.52 31.10
N GLN A 313 -9.05 8.27 31.27
CA GLN A 313 -9.26 7.64 32.58
C GLN A 313 -8.00 7.53 33.45
N PRO A 314 -6.81 7.13 32.98
CA PRO A 314 -5.61 7.08 33.80
C PRO A 314 -5.16 8.44 34.35
N GLN A 315 -5.47 9.53 33.64
CA GLN A 315 -5.13 10.88 34.10
C GLN A 315 -6.04 11.36 35.22
N LEU A 316 -7.30 10.96 35.25
CA LEU A 316 -8.25 11.31 36.31
C LEU A 316 -7.99 10.53 37.61
N THR A 317 -7.57 9.27 37.53
CA THR A 317 -7.21 8.46 38.69
C THR A 317 -5.86 8.86 39.32
N ALA A 318 -4.98 9.50 38.58
CA ALA A 318 -3.67 9.98 39.07
C ALA A 318 -3.75 11.35 39.77
N VAL A 319 -4.88 12.07 39.71
CA VAL A 319 -5.03 13.46 40.21
C VAL A 319 -5.81 13.56 41.55
N LEU A 320 -6.38 12.46 42.03
CA LEU A 320 -7.04 12.47 43.35
C LEU A 320 -6.06 12.06 44.48
N PRO A 321 -5.50 13.00 45.27
CA PRO A 321 -4.78 12.63 46.50
C PRO A 321 -5.81 12.04 47.47
N ALA A 322 -5.43 10.92 48.10
CA ALA A 322 -6.21 10.31 49.19
C ALA A 322 -6.54 11.36 50.26
N ALA A 323 -7.81 11.58 50.51
CA ALA A 323 -8.25 12.42 51.63
C ALA A 323 -7.77 11.78 52.96
N THR A 324 -6.74 12.35 53.54
CA THR A 324 -6.29 12.04 54.89
C THR A 324 -7.33 12.58 55.89
N SER A 325 -8.15 11.71 56.42
CA SER A 325 -8.98 12.01 57.58
C SER A 325 -8.06 12.18 58.80
N THR A 326 -7.74 13.39 59.16
CA THR A 326 -7.20 13.69 60.51
C THR A 326 -8.35 13.86 61.48
N ASN A 327 -8.69 12.78 62.19
CA ASN A 327 -9.37 12.90 63.47
C ASN A 327 -8.42 13.52 64.49
N ARG A 328 -8.74 14.73 64.96
CA ARG A 328 -8.20 15.28 66.22
C ARG A 328 -9.29 15.08 67.28
N GLN A 329 -8.92 14.32 68.31
CA GLN A 329 -9.45 14.45 69.64
C GLN A 329 -8.83 15.69 70.31
#